data_da68362dd7f918e98dacc24b8af753f5
#
_entry.id   da68362dd7f918e98dacc24b8af753f5
#
_cell.length_a   1.000
_cell.length_b   1.000
_cell.length_c   1.000
_cell.angle_alpha   90.00
_cell.angle_beta   90.00
_cell.angle_gamma   90.00
#
_symmetry.space_group_name_H-M   'P 1'
#
loop_
_entity.id
_entity.type
_entity.pdbx_description
1 polymer ?
#
loop_
_entity_poly.entity_id
_entity_poly.type
_entity_poly.pdbx_seq_one_letter_code
_entity_poly.pdbx_strand_id
1 'polypeptide(L)'
;MTISNAIEFKDVTFTYPESQAPVLKKINFKVKKGSWTALIGHNGSGKSTISKLINGLLLPDKDSGSVITVSGMNLNSKNVWDIREKVGIVFQNPDNQFVGATVGDDVAFGLENRGVPRDQMVQTVKKVLSDVGMLDYIDAEPANLSGGQKQRVAIAGILAVEPEIIILDESTSMLDPSGRDQILKIIKRLMSEKNLTILSITHDIDEADMADNVIVLNDGKILAQASPTEIFSQTEMPRQIGLDIPFVDKLIYKLNQLGITIPKDVQTKDELKQYLCQLNSKK
;
A
#
# COMPACT_ATOMS: atom_id res chain seq x y z
N MET A 1 25.73 5.04 3.85
CA MET A 1 24.94 4.04 3.10
C MET A 1 24.06 4.80 2.14
N THR A 2 24.22 4.60 0.83
CA THR A 2 23.34 5.20 -0.19
C THR A 2 21.96 4.59 -0.03
N ILE A 3 20.95 5.41 0.29
CA ILE A 3 19.55 4.95 0.40
C ILE A 3 19.14 4.53 -1.02
N SER A 4 18.95 3.22 -1.24
CA SER A 4 18.49 2.73 -2.53
C SER A 4 16.97 2.84 -2.60
N ASN A 5 16.44 3.36 -3.72
CA ASN A 5 15.01 3.39 -3.98
C ASN A 5 14.55 2.05 -4.54
N ALA A 6 13.42 1.55 -4.07
CA ALA A 6 12.76 0.38 -4.65
C ALA A 6 11.94 0.78 -5.88
N ILE A 7 11.32 1.96 -5.83
CA ILE A 7 10.56 2.53 -6.95
C ILE A 7 10.99 3.98 -7.13
N GLU A 8 11.17 4.42 -8.38
CA GLU A 8 11.42 5.81 -8.73
C GLU A 8 10.67 6.18 -10.01
N PHE A 9 9.89 7.25 -9.94
CA PHE A 9 9.21 7.89 -11.06
C PHE A 9 9.89 9.21 -11.35
N LYS A 10 10.29 9.42 -12.61
CA LYS A 10 10.89 10.66 -13.07
C LYS A 10 10.15 11.18 -14.30
N ASP A 11 9.55 12.35 -14.16
CA ASP A 11 8.78 13.08 -15.17
C ASP A 11 7.73 12.22 -15.90
N VAL A 12 7.07 11.30 -15.14
CA VAL A 12 6.17 10.32 -15.74
C VAL A 12 4.85 10.97 -16.13
N THR A 13 4.53 10.87 -17.40
CA THR A 13 3.27 11.29 -18.00
C THR A 13 2.57 10.06 -18.60
N PHE A 14 1.26 9.96 -18.37
CA PHE A 14 0.47 8.88 -18.92
C PHE A 14 -0.92 9.34 -19.34
N THR A 15 -1.32 8.96 -20.56
CA THR A 15 -2.62 9.21 -21.16
C THR A 15 -3.25 7.89 -21.58
N TYR A 16 -4.51 7.63 -21.17
CA TYR A 16 -5.24 6.48 -21.70
C TYR A 16 -5.58 6.67 -23.18
N PRO A 17 -5.60 5.61 -24.00
CA PRO A 17 -5.83 5.73 -25.45
C PRO A 17 -7.12 6.47 -25.83
N GLU A 18 -8.14 6.37 -24.98
CA GLU A 18 -9.46 6.99 -25.21
C GLU A 18 -9.58 8.39 -24.58
N SER A 19 -8.52 8.87 -23.89
CA SER A 19 -8.52 10.16 -23.20
C SER A 19 -7.81 11.23 -24.04
N GLN A 20 -8.35 12.46 -24.03
CA GLN A 20 -7.70 13.61 -24.65
C GLN A 20 -6.69 14.31 -23.74
N ALA A 21 -6.71 13.99 -22.45
CA ALA A 21 -5.85 14.63 -21.46
C ALA A 21 -5.08 13.59 -20.63
N PRO A 22 -3.85 13.90 -20.21
CA PRO A 22 -3.06 13.01 -19.40
C PRO A 22 -3.68 12.83 -18.00
N VAL A 23 -3.76 11.56 -17.57
CA VAL A 23 -4.17 11.18 -16.20
C VAL A 23 -3.03 11.42 -15.22
N LEU A 24 -1.78 11.22 -15.63
CA LEU A 24 -0.59 11.56 -14.85
C LEU A 24 0.23 12.60 -15.59
N LYS A 25 0.67 13.64 -14.88
CA LYS A 25 1.22 14.87 -15.46
C LYS A 25 2.61 15.14 -14.88
N LYS A 26 3.67 14.56 -15.50
CA LYS A 26 5.08 14.71 -15.12
C LYS A 26 5.30 14.44 -13.63
N ILE A 27 4.78 13.29 -13.14
CA ILE A 27 4.90 12.95 -11.71
C ILE A 27 6.32 12.49 -11.39
N ASN A 28 6.77 12.90 -10.21
CA ASN A 28 8.08 12.58 -9.66
C ASN A 28 7.90 12.12 -8.22
N PHE A 29 8.33 10.91 -7.88
CA PHE A 29 8.36 10.41 -6.50
C PHE A 29 9.32 9.24 -6.35
N LYS A 30 9.64 8.88 -5.10
CA LYS A 30 10.52 7.77 -4.75
C LYS A 30 9.94 6.98 -3.59
N VAL A 31 10.06 5.65 -3.68
CA VAL A 31 9.76 4.73 -2.57
C VAL A 31 11.08 4.12 -2.11
N LYS A 32 11.42 4.28 -0.84
CA LYS A 32 12.66 3.73 -0.26
C LYS A 32 12.54 2.22 -0.11
N LYS A 33 13.64 1.51 -0.35
CA LYS A 33 13.71 0.06 -0.11
C LYS A 33 13.51 -0.25 1.38
N GLY A 34 12.69 -1.28 1.67
CA GLY A 34 12.41 -1.71 3.04
C GLY A 34 11.55 -0.74 3.85
N SER A 35 10.84 0.20 3.19
CA SER A 35 9.91 1.12 3.85
C SER A 35 8.47 0.88 3.42
N TRP A 36 7.55 1.37 4.22
CA TRP A 36 6.15 1.48 3.87
C TRP A 36 5.83 2.89 3.39
N THR A 37 5.38 3.04 2.16
CA THR A 37 4.90 4.31 1.60
C THR A 37 3.42 4.21 1.29
N ALA A 38 2.62 5.16 1.77
CA ALA A 38 1.21 5.29 1.42
C ALA A 38 1.04 6.30 0.28
N LEU A 39 0.28 5.93 -0.74
CA LEU A 39 -0.16 6.79 -1.84
C LEU A 39 -1.63 7.14 -1.62
N ILE A 40 -1.90 8.37 -1.26
CA ILE A 40 -3.25 8.87 -0.98
C ILE A 40 -3.70 9.89 -2.03
N GLY A 41 -5.01 10.05 -2.18
CA GLY A 41 -5.63 11.00 -3.09
C GLY A 41 -7.09 10.65 -3.33
N HIS A 42 -7.88 11.58 -3.87
CA HIS A 42 -9.29 11.33 -4.17
C HIS A 42 -9.47 10.28 -5.28
N ASN A 43 -10.70 9.77 -5.42
CA ASN A 43 -11.02 8.83 -6.50
C ASN A 43 -10.85 9.50 -7.87
N GLY A 44 -10.19 8.79 -8.80
CA GLY A 44 -9.86 9.33 -10.12
C GLY A 44 -8.56 10.16 -10.18
N SER A 45 -7.84 10.37 -9.07
CA SER A 45 -6.57 11.12 -9.09
C SER A 45 -5.42 10.43 -9.84
N GLY A 46 -5.54 9.13 -10.17
CA GLY A 46 -4.54 8.35 -10.91
C GLY A 46 -3.79 7.29 -10.09
N LYS A 47 -4.21 6.99 -8.85
CA LYS A 47 -3.54 6.02 -7.95
C LYS A 47 -3.38 4.63 -8.57
N SER A 48 -4.48 4.01 -9.03
CA SER A 48 -4.41 2.67 -9.64
C SER A 48 -3.73 2.68 -11.01
N THR A 49 -3.59 3.85 -11.66
CA THR A 49 -2.75 3.99 -12.85
C THR A 49 -1.28 3.85 -12.49
N ILE A 50 -0.85 4.39 -11.34
CA ILE A 50 0.52 4.25 -10.83
C ILE A 50 0.84 2.79 -10.55
N SER A 51 -0.06 2.03 -9.90
CA SER A 51 0.18 0.60 -9.64
C SER A 51 0.36 -0.21 -10.93
N LYS A 52 -0.47 0.06 -11.94
CA LYS A 52 -0.38 -0.58 -13.26
C LYS A 52 0.90 -0.21 -14.02
N LEU A 53 1.38 1.01 -13.88
CA LEU A 53 2.65 1.45 -14.47
C LEU A 53 3.85 0.78 -13.78
N ILE A 54 3.86 0.64 -12.46
CA ILE A 54 4.96 -0.03 -11.74
C ILE A 54 5.12 -1.49 -12.20
N ASN A 55 4.01 -2.19 -12.41
CA ASN A 55 4.00 -3.60 -12.86
C ASN A 55 4.10 -3.75 -14.39
N GLY A 56 4.22 -2.64 -15.14
CA GLY A 56 4.31 -2.65 -16.59
C GLY A 56 3.05 -3.20 -17.30
N LEU A 57 1.88 -3.15 -16.64
CA LEU A 57 0.57 -3.37 -17.29
C LEU A 57 0.19 -2.18 -18.18
N LEU A 58 0.68 -1.01 -17.80
CA LEU A 58 0.65 0.21 -18.61
C LEU A 58 2.08 0.70 -18.82
N LEU A 59 2.33 1.40 -19.92
CA LEU A 59 3.61 2.04 -20.19
C LEU A 59 3.38 3.57 -20.29
N PRO A 60 4.33 4.39 -19.86
CA PRO A 60 4.21 5.83 -19.96
C PRO A 60 4.14 6.28 -21.41
N ASP A 61 3.68 7.53 -21.62
CA ASP A 61 3.56 8.11 -22.95
C ASP A 61 4.92 8.11 -23.65
N LYS A 62 4.94 7.72 -24.93
CA LYS A 62 6.14 7.75 -25.75
C LYS A 62 6.66 9.20 -25.88
N ASP A 63 7.96 9.35 -25.96
CA ASP A 63 8.64 10.63 -26.16
C ASP A 63 8.38 11.70 -25.07
N SER A 64 7.78 11.29 -23.93
CA SER A 64 7.51 12.18 -22.79
C SER A 64 8.74 12.43 -21.91
N GLY A 65 9.84 11.72 -22.13
CA GLY A 65 11.01 11.71 -21.23
C GLY A 65 10.79 10.96 -19.92
N SER A 66 9.66 10.26 -19.79
CA SER A 66 9.29 9.48 -18.61
C SER A 66 10.26 8.34 -18.34
N VAL A 67 10.70 8.20 -17.08
CA VAL A 67 11.49 7.05 -16.62
C VAL A 67 10.84 6.48 -15.37
N ILE A 68 10.60 5.16 -15.39
CA ILE A 68 10.15 4.39 -14.24
C ILE A 68 11.23 3.38 -13.91
N THR A 69 11.77 3.44 -12.70
CA THR A 69 12.76 2.47 -12.20
C THR A 69 12.14 1.65 -11.08
N VAL A 70 12.25 0.32 -11.17
CA VAL A 70 11.75 -0.62 -10.17
C VAL A 70 12.89 -1.59 -9.83
N SER A 71 13.23 -1.71 -8.55
CA SER A 71 14.36 -2.52 -8.06
C SER A 71 15.66 -2.28 -8.87
N GLY A 72 15.94 -1.02 -9.20
CA GLY A 72 17.12 -0.61 -9.97
C GLY A 72 17.04 -0.85 -11.47
N MET A 73 15.94 -1.39 -12.00
CA MET A 73 15.72 -1.65 -13.43
C MET A 73 14.80 -0.60 -14.05
N ASN A 74 15.23 0.04 -15.14
CA ASN A 74 14.37 0.93 -15.90
C ASN A 74 13.33 0.10 -16.67
N LEU A 75 12.05 0.31 -16.39
CA LEU A 75 10.93 -0.40 -16.99
C LEU A 75 10.91 -0.21 -18.51
N ASN A 76 10.92 -1.32 -19.23
CA ASN A 76 10.77 -1.39 -20.69
C ASN A 76 10.24 -2.77 -21.10
N SER A 77 9.93 -2.95 -22.38
CA SER A 77 9.39 -4.21 -22.91
C SER A 77 10.32 -5.44 -22.77
N LYS A 78 11.62 -5.23 -22.56
CA LYS A 78 12.60 -6.34 -22.47
C LYS A 78 12.70 -6.90 -21.04
N ASN A 79 12.52 -6.05 -20.00
CA ASN A 79 12.69 -6.43 -18.60
C ASN A 79 11.40 -6.41 -17.77
N VAL A 80 10.26 -6.21 -18.40
CA VAL A 80 8.96 -6.16 -17.69
C VAL A 80 8.66 -7.44 -16.92
N TRP A 81 9.10 -8.59 -17.41
CA TRP A 81 8.90 -9.88 -16.74
C TRP A 81 9.78 -10.00 -15.50
N ASP A 82 11.04 -9.57 -15.57
CA ASP A 82 11.94 -9.54 -14.42
C ASP A 82 11.43 -8.59 -13.31
N ILE A 83 10.79 -7.49 -13.71
CA ILE A 83 10.14 -6.56 -12.78
C ILE A 83 8.90 -7.21 -12.14
N ARG A 84 8.06 -7.90 -12.92
CA ARG A 84 6.87 -8.60 -12.40
C ARG A 84 7.20 -9.72 -11.41
N GLU A 85 8.37 -10.34 -11.53
CA GLU A 85 8.85 -11.31 -10.55
C GLU A 85 9.15 -10.67 -9.19
N LYS A 86 9.51 -9.38 -9.17
CA LYS A 86 9.88 -8.63 -7.96
C LYS A 86 8.72 -7.86 -7.34
N VAL A 87 7.61 -7.67 -8.07
CA VAL A 87 6.47 -6.86 -7.65
C VAL A 87 5.24 -7.73 -7.52
N GLY A 88 4.72 -7.87 -6.30
CA GLY A 88 3.40 -8.47 -6.05
C GLY A 88 2.34 -7.38 -5.90
N ILE A 89 1.12 -7.63 -6.40
CA ILE A 89 -0.02 -6.72 -6.25
C ILE A 89 -1.17 -7.45 -5.57
N VAL A 90 -1.69 -6.86 -4.50
CA VAL A 90 -2.92 -7.29 -3.84
C VAL A 90 -4.00 -6.29 -4.21
N PHE A 91 -5.04 -6.75 -4.91
CA PHE A 91 -6.12 -5.89 -5.40
C PHE A 91 -7.22 -5.69 -4.35
N GLN A 92 -8.06 -4.69 -4.58
CA GLN A 92 -9.18 -4.31 -3.75
C GLN A 92 -10.17 -5.47 -3.52
N ASN A 93 -10.55 -6.18 -4.60
CA ASN A 93 -11.45 -7.32 -4.53
C ASN A 93 -10.65 -8.63 -4.67
N PRO A 94 -10.45 -9.40 -3.57
CA PRO A 94 -9.72 -10.65 -3.62
C PRO A 94 -10.41 -11.73 -4.48
N ASP A 95 -11.75 -11.68 -4.68
CA ASP A 95 -12.46 -12.65 -5.50
C ASP A 95 -11.99 -12.66 -6.97
N ASN A 96 -11.48 -11.53 -7.45
CA ASN A 96 -10.94 -11.41 -8.81
C ASN A 96 -9.53 -11.98 -8.97
N GLN A 97 -8.90 -12.42 -7.88
CA GLN A 97 -7.53 -12.96 -7.87
C GLN A 97 -7.48 -14.47 -7.77
N PHE A 98 -8.53 -15.11 -7.25
CA PHE A 98 -8.56 -16.57 -7.05
C PHE A 98 -8.71 -17.32 -8.36
N VAL A 99 -7.81 -18.29 -8.56
CA VAL A 99 -7.78 -19.21 -9.70
C VAL A 99 -7.74 -20.67 -9.26
N GLY A 100 -7.30 -20.96 -8.03
CA GLY A 100 -7.22 -22.28 -7.44
C GLY A 100 -8.56 -22.84 -6.99
N ALA A 101 -8.73 -24.16 -7.06
CA ALA A 101 -9.91 -24.84 -6.52
C ALA A 101 -9.94 -24.83 -4.99
N THR A 102 -8.76 -24.93 -4.38
CA THR A 102 -8.56 -24.80 -2.93
C THR A 102 -7.66 -23.62 -2.61
N VAL A 103 -7.65 -23.21 -1.36
CA VAL A 103 -6.71 -22.19 -0.83
C VAL A 103 -5.26 -22.60 -1.09
N GLY A 104 -4.94 -23.88 -0.90
CA GLY A 104 -3.60 -24.40 -1.16
C GLY A 104 -3.21 -24.31 -2.63
N ASP A 105 -4.12 -24.68 -3.54
CA ASP A 105 -3.90 -24.59 -5.00
C ASP A 105 -3.71 -23.13 -5.44
N ASP A 106 -4.52 -22.22 -4.89
CA ASP A 106 -4.43 -20.81 -5.22
C ASP A 106 -3.08 -20.20 -4.84
N VAL A 107 -2.62 -20.48 -3.62
CA VAL A 107 -1.30 -20.02 -3.14
C VAL A 107 -0.16 -20.68 -3.91
N ALA A 108 -0.32 -21.94 -4.37
CA ALA A 108 0.67 -22.64 -5.17
C ALA A 108 0.79 -22.10 -6.59
N PHE A 109 -0.26 -21.49 -7.15
CA PHE A 109 -0.34 -21.08 -8.55
C PHE A 109 0.86 -20.25 -9.04
N GLY A 110 1.29 -19.28 -8.24
CA GLY A 110 2.46 -18.46 -8.57
C GLY A 110 3.78 -19.23 -8.59
N LEU A 111 3.90 -20.25 -7.73
CA LEU A 111 5.07 -21.13 -7.66
C LEU A 111 5.08 -22.12 -8.83
N GLU A 112 3.94 -22.64 -9.23
CA GLU A 112 3.77 -23.51 -10.41
C GLU A 112 4.22 -22.79 -11.68
N ASN A 113 3.79 -21.56 -11.87
CA ASN A 113 4.18 -20.73 -13.02
C ASN A 113 5.69 -20.44 -13.07
N ARG A 114 6.40 -20.57 -11.94
CA ARG A 114 7.85 -20.44 -11.83
C ARG A 114 8.58 -21.79 -11.91
N GLY A 115 7.86 -22.89 -12.10
CA GLY A 115 8.43 -24.23 -12.19
C GLY A 115 9.06 -24.73 -10.89
N VAL A 116 8.59 -24.26 -9.73
CA VAL A 116 9.09 -24.69 -8.42
C VAL A 116 8.76 -26.18 -8.21
N PRO A 117 9.70 -27.03 -7.76
CA PRO A 117 9.45 -28.45 -7.46
C PRO A 117 8.34 -28.63 -6.41
N ARG A 118 7.49 -29.66 -6.62
CA ARG A 118 6.30 -29.92 -5.79
C ARG A 118 6.59 -29.93 -4.29
N ASP A 119 7.67 -30.60 -3.86
CA ASP A 119 7.98 -30.72 -2.43
C ASP A 119 8.31 -29.35 -1.81
N GLN A 120 8.98 -28.49 -2.56
CA GLN A 120 9.27 -27.12 -2.13
C GLN A 120 8.00 -26.26 -2.14
N MET A 121 7.11 -26.43 -3.15
CA MET A 121 5.83 -25.73 -3.18
C MET A 121 4.99 -26.05 -1.93
N VAL A 122 4.83 -27.32 -1.59
CA VAL A 122 4.03 -27.74 -0.41
C VAL A 122 4.57 -27.11 0.86
N GLN A 123 5.90 -27.07 1.04
CA GLN A 123 6.51 -26.44 2.22
C GLN A 123 6.26 -24.92 2.23
N THR A 124 6.46 -24.25 1.09
CA THR A 124 6.26 -22.80 0.95
C THR A 124 4.81 -22.42 1.21
N VAL A 125 3.86 -23.13 0.58
CA VAL A 125 2.41 -22.91 0.77
C VAL A 125 2.02 -23.02 2.25
N LYS A 126 2.42 -24.09 2.93
CA LYS A 126 2.14 -24.27 4.37
C LYS A 126 2.74 -23.15 5.21
N LYS A 127 3.97 -22.73 4.90
CA LYS A 127 4.66 -21.65 5.60
C LYS A 127 3.93 -20.32 5.46
N VAL A 128 3.62 -19.89 4.22
CA VAL A 128 2.99 -18.59 4.01
C VAL A 128 1.55 -18.56 4.50
N LEU A 129 0.80 -19.68 4.41
CA LEU A 129 -0.53 -19.78 5.02
C LEU A 129 -0.46 -19.70 6.56
N SER A 130 0.57 -20.30 7.17
CA SER A 130 0.81 -20.14 8.61
C SER A 130 1.14 -18.69 8.97
N ASP A 131 1.98 -18.01 8.17
CA ASP A 131 2.38 -16.61 8.37
C ASP A 131 1.17 -15.66 8.42
N VAL A 132 0.11 -15.96 7.66
CA VAL A 132 -1.13 -15.16 7.62
C VAL A 132 -2.28 -15.74 8.48
N GLY A 133 -2.04 -16.85 9.19
CA GLY A 133 -3.04 -17.52 10.04
C GLY A 133 -4.17 -18.19 9.26
N MET A 134 -3.86 -18.80 8.10
CA MET A 134 -4.82 -19.45 7.21
C MET A 134 -4.48 -20.94 6.94
N LEU A 135 -3.53 -21.53 7.69
CA LEU A 135 -3.08 -22.90 7.45
C LEU A 135 -4.22 -23.93 7.59
N ASP A 136 -5.12 -23.75 8.56
CA ASP A 136 -6.25 -24.66 8.81
C ASP A 136 -7.29 -24.65 7.68
N TYR A 137 -7.20 -23.68 6.76
CA TYR A 137 -8.09 -23.52 5.62
C TYR A 137 -7.46 -23.98 4.29
N ILE A 138 -6.32 -24.68 4.33
CA ILE A 138 -5.55 -25.05 3.13
C ILE A 138 -6.39 -25.81 2.10
N ASP A 139 -7.28 -26.71 2.55
CA ASP A 139 -8.16 -27.53 1.70
C ASP A 139 -9.54 -26.89 1.47
N ALA A 140 -9.78 -25.70 2.01
CA ALA A 140 -11.06 -25.01 1.84
C ALA A 140 -11.17 -24.38 0.44
N GLU A 141 -12.40 -24.29 -0.09
CA GLU A 141 -12.69 -23.53 -1.29
C GLU A 141 -12.64 -22.04 -1.00
N PRO A 142 -11.94 -21.21 -1.80
CA PRO A 142 -11.87 -19.76 -1.60
C PRO A 142 -13.23 -19.06 -1.50
N ALA A 143 -14.24 -19.57 -2.24
CA ALA A 143 -15.59 -19.04 -2.24
C ALA A 143 -16.25 -19.05 -0.83
N ASN A 144 -15.90 -20.03 0.00
CA ASN A 144 -16.48 -20.23 1.33
C ASN A 144 -15.81 -19.40 2.43
N LEU A 145 -14.80 -18.59 2.09
CA LEU A 145 -14.06 -17.75 3.03
C LEU A 145 -14.75 -16.39 3.23
N SER A 146 -14.60 -15.82 4.44
CA SER A 146 -14.95 -14.42 4.67
C SER A 146 -14.02 -13.46 3.90
N GLY A 147 -14.44 -12.20 3.68
CA GLY A 147 -13.62 -11.20 2.98
C GLY A 147 -12.22 -11.03 3.58
N GLY A 148 -12.11 -10.99 4.91
CA GLY A 148 -10.81 -10.91 5.60
C GLY A 148 -9.94 -12.17 5.44
N GLN A 149 -10.56 -13.34 5.41
CA GLN A 149 -9.85 -14.59 5.12
C GLN A 149 -9.36 -14.63 3.68
N LYS A 150 -10.21 -14.26 2.72
CA LYS A 150 -9.83 -14.14 1.31
C LYS A 150 -8.64 -13.20 1.13
N GLN A 151 -8.65 -12.05 1.79
CA GLN A 151 -7.56 -11.08 1.72
C GLN A 151 -6.25 -11.66 2.27
N ARG A 152 -6.29 -12.41 3.37
CA ARG A 152 -5.10 -13.09 3.91
C ARG A 152 -4.56 -14.13 2.95
N VAL A 153 -5.43 -14.90 2.29
CA VAL A 153 -5.01 -15.89 1.28
C VAL A 153 -4.38 -15.19 0.08
N ALA A 154 -4.97 -14.09 -0.41
CA ALA A 154 -4.39 -13.29 -1.49
C ALA A 154 -2.98 -12.78 -1.14
N ILE A 155 -2.78 -12.31 0.09
CA ILE A 155 -1.45 -11.91 0.59
C ILE A 155 -0.50 -13.11 0.64
N ALA A 156 -0.96 -14.29 1.11
CA ALA A 156 -0.13 -15.50 1.13
C ALA A 156 0.34 -15.91 -0.26
N GLY A 157 -0.54 -15.86 -1.28
CA GLY A 157 -0.20 -16.14 -2.67
C GLY A 157 0.89 -15.20 -3.21
N ILE A 158 0.82 -13.92 -2.86
CA ILE A 158 1.88 -12.97 -3.22
C ILE A 158 3.18 -13.25 -2.46
N LEU A 159 3.11 -13.57 -1.17
CA LEU A 159 4.29 -13.85 -0.35
C LEU A 159 5.00 -15.16 -0.76
N ALA A 160 4.27 -16.12 -1.32
CA ALA A 160 4.81 -17.41 -1.76
C ALA A 160 5.90 -17.25 -2.83
N VAL A 161 5.76 -16.24 -3.69
CA VAL A 161 6.70 -15.95 -4.77
C VAL A 161 7.84 -15.01 -4.34
N GLU A 162 7.95 -14.67 -3.06
CA GLU A 162 9.02 -13.87 -2.44
C GLU A 162 9.34 -12.56 -3.18
N PRO A 163 8.36 -11.65 -3.37
CA PRO A 163 8.61 -10.38 -4.05
C PRO A 163 9.48 -9.46 -3.19
N GLU A 164 10.16 -8.50 -3.83
CA GLU A 164 10.87 -7.41 -3.12
C GLU A 164 9.93 -6.26 -2.74
N ILE A 165 8.85 -6.08 -3.52
CA ILE A 165 7.88 -4.99 -3.40
C ILE A 165 6.46 -5.56 -3.38
N ILE A 166 5.64 -5.11 -2.46
CA ILE A 166 4.20 -5.42 -2.45
C ILE A 166 3.42 -4.12 -2.62
N ILE A 167 2.52 -4.10 -3.59
CA ILE A 167 1.55 -3.04 -3.80
C ILE A 167 0.21 -3.50 -3.22
N LEU A 168 -0.35 -2.73 -2.32
CA LEU A 168 -1.68 -2.93 -1.74
C LEU A 168 -2.62 -1.92 -2.40
N ASP A 169 -3.38 -2.34 -3.41
CA ASP A 169 -4.27 -1.42 -4.17
C ASP A 169 -5.67 -1.47 -3.57
N GLU A 170 -5.93 -0.57 -2.60
CA GLU A 170 -7.17 -0.49 -1.80
C GLU A 170 -7.57 -1.82 -1.14
N SER A 171 -6.61 -2.66 -0.86
CA SER A 171 -6.79 -4.06 -0.45
C SER A 171 -7.46 -4.25 0.91
N THR A 172 -7.56 -3.20 1.72
CA THR A 172 -8.21 -3.23 3.04
C THR A 172 -9.59 -2.58 3.05
N SER A 173 -10.02 -1.96 1.94
CA SER A 173 -11.24 -1.13 1.89
C SER A 173 -12.55 -1.91 2.09
N MET A 174 -12.56 -3.20 1.78
CA MET A 174 -13.72 -4.08 1.93
C MET A 174 -13.80 -4.79 3.28
N LEU A 175 -12.84 -4.53 4.19
CA LEU A 175 -12.76 -5.17 5.49
C LEU A 175 -13.44 -4.34 6.56
N ASP A 176 -13.98 -5.03 7.57
CA ASP A 176 -14.38 -4.38 8.82
C ASP A 176 -13.12 -3.84 9.56
N PRO A 177 -13.27 -2.88 10.48
CA PRO A 177 -12.13 -2.28 11.16
C PRO A 177 -11.20 -3.28 11.85
N SER A 178 -11.74 -4.34 12.47
CA SER A 178 -10.94 -5.36 13.13
C SER A 178 -10.14 -6.21 12.14
N GLY A 179 -10.76 -6.60 11.02
CA GLY A 179 -10.09 -7.34 9.93
C GLY A 179 -8.98 -6.52 9.30
N ARG A 180 -9.22 -5.23 9.07
CA ARG A 180 -8.21 -4.28 8.57
C ARG A 180 -7.00 -4.22 9.49
N ASP A 181 -7.20 -3.94 10.77
CA ASP A 181 -6.11 -3.87 11.77
C ASP A 181 -5.27 -5.15 11.81
N GLN A 182 -5.92 -6.31 11.70
CA GLN A 182 -5.21 -7.59 11.68
C GLN A 182 -4.34 -7.73 10.42
N ILE A 183 -4.85 -7.38 9.25
CA ILE A 183 -4.11 -7.40 7.98
C ILE A 183 -2.91 -6.45 8.04
N LEU A 184 -3.11 -5.21 8.47
CA LEU A 184 -2.03 -4.21 8.54
C LEU A 184 -0.94 -4.63 9.53
N LYS A 185 -1.28 -5.27 10.66
CA LYS A 185 -0.31 -5.84 11.60
C LYS A 185 0.49 -6.99 10.98
N ILE A 186 -0.16 -7.87 10.22
CA ILE A 186 0.51 -8.95 9.48
C ILE A 186 1.50 -8.36 8.49
N ILE A 187 1.08 -7.38 7.68
CA ILE A 187 1.93 -6.71 6.69
C ILE A 187 3.13 -6.05 7.36
N LYS A 188 2.92 -5.30 8.44
CA LYS A 188 3.99 -4.61 9.18
C LYS A 188 5.02 -5.60 9.75
N ARG A 189 4.56 -6.72 10.31
CA ARG A 189 5.43 -7.79 10.79
C ARG A 189 6.27 -8.37 9.63
N LEU A 190 5.62 -8.78 8.54
CA LEU A 190 6.29 -9.38 7.39
C LEU A 190 7.25 -8.42 6.69
N MET A 191 6.92 -7.14 6.65
CA MET A 191 7.82 -6.10 6.15
C MET A 191 9.13 -6.08 6.92
N SER A 192 9.09 -6.09 8.26
CA SER A 192 10.30 -6.08 9.08
C SER A 192 11.07 -7.41 9.04
N GLU A 193 10.38 -8.56 9.03
CA GLU A 193 11.00 -9.88 9.01
C GLU A 193 11.67 -10.22 7.67
N LYS A 194 11.06 -9.78 6.55
CA LYS A 194 11.49 -10.11 5.19
C LYS A 194 12.13 -8.94 4.44
N ASN A 195 12.30 -7.78 5.07
CA ASN A 195 12.80 -6.55 4.46
C ASN A 195 12.03 -6.15 3.18
N LEU A 196 10.71 -6.32 3.21
CA LEU A 196 9.82 -5.99 2.09
C LEU A 196 9.64 -4.49 1.96
N THR A 197 9.44 -4.02 0.74
CA THR A 197 8.99 -2.65 0.46
C THR A 197 7.48 -2.67 0.24
N ILE A 198 6.73 -1.80 0.90
CA ILE A 198 5.28 -1.71 0.77
C ILE A 198 4.91 -0.37 0.13
N LEU A 199 4.08 -0.43 -0.91
CA LEU A 199 3.37 0.72 -1.45
C LEU A 199 1.87 0.48 -1.25
N SER A 200 1.26 1.13 -0.27
CA SER A 200 -0.20 1.05 -0.10
C SER A 200 -0.88 2.21 -0.82
N ILE A 201 -1.82 1.88 -1.68
CA ILE A 201 -2.73 2.82 -2.32
C ILE A 201 -4.01 2.77 -1.51
N THR A 202 -4.35 3.86 -0.86
CA THR A 202 -5.48 3.90 0.05
C THR A 202 -6.15 5.28 0.08
N HIS A 203 -7.41 5.29 0.43
CA HIS A 203 -8.13 6.50 0.82
C HIS A 203 -8.34 6.55 2.36
N ASP A 204 -7.90 5.51 3.06
CA ASP A 204 -7.97 5.42 4.50
C ASP A 204 -6.77 6.14 5.12
N ILE A 205 -7.07 7.17 5.89
CA ILE A 205 -6.06 8.03 6.49
C ILE A 205 -5.39 7.36 7.69
N ASP A 206 -6.10 6.51 8.42
CA ASP A 206 -5.52 5.78 9.54
C ASP A 206 -4.48 4.73 9.04
N GLU A 207 -4.72 4.13 7.86
CA GLU A 207 -3.73 3.29 7.20
C GLU A 207 -2.51 4.12 6.73
N ALA A 208 -2.76 5.31 6.16
CA ALA A 208 -1.69 6.18 5.70
C ALA A 208 -0.82 6.72 6.86
N ASP A 209 -1.42 6.94 8.03
CA ASP A 209 -0.72 7.39 9.24
C ASP A 209 0.23 6.32 9.81
N MET A 210 -0.02 5.04 9.50
CA MET A 210 0.85 3.92 9.89
C MET A 210 2.11 3.78 9.02
N ALA A 211 2.18 4.46 7.87
CA ALA A 211 3.28 4.38 6.92
C ALA A 211 4.51 5.20 7.38
N ASP A 212 5.69 4.89 6.83
CA ASP A 212 6.90 5.68 7.06
C ASP A 212 6.89 6.98 6.24
N ASN A 213 6.16 6.99 5.11
CA ASN A 213 6.11 8.11 4.17
C ASN A 213 4.75 8.14 3.46
N VAL A 214 4.28 9.34 3.14
CA VAL A 214 3.02 9.56 2.44
C VAL A 214 3.26 10.36 1.17
N ILE A 215 2.67 9.91 0.07
CA ILE A 215 2.62 10.61 -1.20
C ILE A 215 1.19 11.08 -1.42
N VAL A 216 1.00 12.36 -1.65
CA VAL A 216 -0.32 12.97 -1.92
C VAL A 216 -0.46 13.22 -3.41
N LEU A 217 -1.39 12.50 -4.04
CA LEU A 217 -1.71 12.63 -5.47
C LEU A 217 -3.04 13.35 -5.65
N ASN A 218 -3.03 14.42 -6.44
CA ASN A 218 -4.24 15.15 -6.81
C ASN A 218 -4.24 15.50 -8.30
N ASP A 219 -5.32 15.17 -9.01
CA ASP A 219 -5.51 15.48 -10.45
C ASP A 219 -4.29 15.14 -11.32
N GLY A 220 -3.67 13.99 -11.05
CA GLY A 220 -2.51 13.49 -11.77
C GLY A 220 -1.18 14.20 -11.47
N LYS A 221 -1.08 14.92 -10.34
CA LYS A 221 0.14 15.58 -9.87
C LYS A 221 0.46 15.17 -8.44
N ILE A 222 1.74 15.02 -8.13
CA ILE A 222 2.20 14.87 -6.75
C ILE A 222 2.19 16.25 -6.10
N LEU A 223 1.41 16.44 -5.06
CA LEU A 223 1.35 17.69 -4.27
C LEU A 223 2.41 17.70 -3.17
N ALA A 224 2.62 16.56 -2.52
CA ALA A 224 3.57 16.44 -1.44
C ALA A 224 4.07 15.00 -1.32
N GLN A 225 5.27 14.84 -0.77
CA GLN A 225 5.83 13.57 -0.31
C GLN A 225 6.62 13.84 0.97
N ALA A 226 6.12 13.36 2.11
CA ALA A 226 6.72 13.59 3.43
C ALA A 226 6.27 12.52 4.44
N SER A 227 6.71 12.62 5.69
CA SER A 227 6.20 11.78 6.77
C SER A 227 4.71 12.02 7.02
N PRO A 228 3.96 11.05 7.57
CA PRO A 228 2.55 11.23 7.93
C PRO A 228 2.34 12.47 8.79
N THR A 229 3.17 12.63 9.83
CA THR A 229 3.10 13.80 10.73
C THR A 229 3.22 15.13 9.97
N GLU A 230 4.14 15.24 9.00
CA GLU A 230 4.30 16.47 8.21
C GLU A 230 3.12 16.72 7.28
N ILE A 231 2.54 15.66 6.68
CA ILE A 231 1.37 15.77 5.79
C ILE A 231 0.12 16.17 6.58
N PHE A 232 -0.16 15.48 7.70
CA PHE A 232 -1.43 15.63 8.42
C PHE A 232 -1.43 16.82 9.40
N SER A 233 -0.26 17.28 9.87
CA SER A 233 -0.17 18.51 10.65
C SER A 233 -0.54 19.77 9.82
N GLN A 234 -0.41 19.71 8.51
CA GLN A 234 -0.86 20.75 7.58
C GLN A 234 -2.35 20.55 7.25
N THR A 235 -3.22 20.79 8.23
CA THR A 235 -4.68 20.47 8.15
C THR A 235 -5.42 21.07 6.97
N GLU A 236 -4.91 22.12 6.34
CA GLU A 236 -5.56 22.78 5.21
C GLU A 236 -5.38 22.03 3.89
N MET A 237 -4.19 21.50 3.62
CA MET A 237 -3.87 20.84 2.35
C MET A 237 -4.69 19.56 2.12
N PRO A 238 -4.78 18.59 3.04
CA PRO A 238 -5.63 17.42 2.87
C PRO A 238 -7.10 17.79 2.66
N ARG A 239 -7.62 18.78 3.40
CA ARG A 239 -9.02 19.22 3.27
C ARG A 239 -9.32 19.89 1.93
N GLN A 240 -8.42 20.71 1.40
CA GLN A 240 -8.60 21.38 0.10
C GLN A 240 -8.76 20.39 -1.05
N ILE A 241 -8.17 19.20 -0.94
CA ILE A 241 -8.24 18.14 -1.94
C ILE A 241 -9.24 17.04 -1.59
N GLY A 242 -10.14 17.29 -0.61
CA GLY A 242 -11.22 16.37 -0.22
C GLY A 242 -10.74 15.12 0.53
N LEU A 243 -9.52 15.13 1.06
CA LEU A 243 -9.03 14.10 1.97
C LEU A 243 -9.39 14.44 3.41
N ASP A 244 -9.66 13.41 4.18
CA ASP A 244 -9.83 13.53 5.61
C ASP A 244 -8.46 13.64 6.32
N ILE A 245 -8.44 13.86 7.61
CA ILE A 245 -7.24 13.87 8.45
C ILE A 245 -7.45 12.91 9.63
N PRO A 246 -6.39 12.33 10.20
CA PRO A 246 -6.49 11.43 11.34
C PRO A 246 -7.35 12.01 12.46
N PHE A 247 -8.08 11.14 13.16
CA PHE A 247 -9.00 11.58 14.23
C PHE A 247 -8.29 12.42 15.30
N VAL A 248 -7.06 12.05 15.66
CA VAL A 248 -6.25 12.76 16.65
C VAL A 248 -5.97 14.19 16.19
N ASP A 249 -5.53 14.37 14.94
CA ASP A 249 -5.23 15.66 14.34
C ASP A 249 -6.49 16.54 14.22
N LYS A 250 -7.64 15.94 13.85
CA LYS A 250 -8.93 16.62 13.87
C LYS A 250 -9.28 17.16 15.27
N LEU A 251 -9.08 16.32 16.27
CA LEU A 251 -9.43 16.67 17.65
C LEU A 251 -8.47 17.75 18.19
N ILE A 252 -7.18 17.61 17.95
CA ILE A 252 -6.15 18.62 18.30
C ILE A 252 -6.49 19.95 17.63
N TYR A 253 -6.79 19.96 16.34
CA TYR A 253 -7.18 21.16 15.61
C TYR A 253 -8.42 21.84 16.25
N LYS A 254 -9.47 21.08 16.55
CA LYS A 254 -10.68 21.61 17.20
C LYS A 254 -10.40 22.13 18.60
N LEU A 255 -9.58 21.43 19.39
CA LEU A 255 -9.21 21.88 20.75
C LEU A 255 -8.42 23.19 20.69
N ASN A 256 -7.48 23.32 19.77
CA ASN A 256 -6.75 24.57 19.55
C ASN A 256 -7.68 25.74 19.17
N GLN A 257 -8.69 25.49 18.32
CA GLN A 257 -9.72 26.51 18.00
C GLN A 257 -10.54 26.95 19.22
N LEU A 258 -10.74 26.04 20.18
CA LEU A 258 -11.43 26.33 21.44
C LEU A 258 -10.51 26.97 22.51
N GLY A 259 -9.27 27.32 22.15
CA GLY A 259 -8.29 27.92 23.05
C GLY A 259 -7.54 26.94 23.95
N ILE A 260 -7.67 25.63 23.72
CA ILE A 260 -6.94 24.60 24.44
C ILE A 260 -5.71 24.24 23.61
N THR A 261 -4.56 24.82 23.94
CA THR A 261 -3.31 24.55 23.23
C THR A 261 -2.77 23.16 23.57
N ILE A 262 -2.64 22.31 22.57
CA ILE A 262 -2.05 20.97 22.71
C ILE A 262 -0.58 21.03 22.31
N PRO A 263 0.37 20.50 23.13
CA PRO A 263 1.77 20.45 22.81
C PRO A 263 2.05 19.62 21.53
N LYS A 264 3.09 19.99 20.78
CA LYS A 264 3.45 19.35 19.50
C LYS A 264 3.95 17.90 19.63
N ASP A 265 4.37 17.50 20.82
CA ASP A 265 4.82 16.15 21.16
C ASP A 265 3.65 15.19 21.44
N VAL A 266 2.42 15.69 21.52
CA VAL A 266 1.19 14.88 21.65
C VAL A 266 0.70 14.53 20.25
N GLN A 267 1.01 13.33 19.79
CA GLN A 267 0.72 12.89 18.41
C GLN A 267 -0.17 11.66 18.35
N THR A 268 -0.27 10.91 19.44
CA THR A 268 -1.07 9.67 19.50
C THR A 268 -2.34 9.85 20.33
N LYS A 269 -3.31 8.95 20.11
CA LYS A 269 -4.57 8.92 20.87
C LYS A 269 -4.34 8.77 22.37
N ASP A 270 -3.36 7.94 22.77
CA ASP A 270 -3.07 7.71 24.18
C ASP A 270 -2.38 8.90 24.83
N GLU A 271 -1.44 9.54 24.15
CA GLU A 271 -0.79 10.78 24.61
C GLU A 271 -1.82 11.91 24.76
N LEU A 272 -2.72 12.08 23.77
CA LEU A 272 -3.77 13.09 23.85
C LEU A 272 -4.70 12.82 25.01
N LYS A 273 -5.11 11.57 25.23
CA LYS A 273 -5.93 11.17 26.37
C LYS A 273 -5.22 11.50 27.70
N GLN A 274 -3.95 11.12 27.85
CA GLN A 274 -3.17 11.42 29.07
C GLN A 274 -3.08 12.92 29.30
N TYR A 275 -2.77 13.70 28.27
CA TYR A 275 -2.68 15.15 28.37
C TYR A 275 -4.00 15.80 28.83
N LEU A 276 -5.14 15.40 28.21
CA LEU A 276 -6.46 15.90 28.56
C LEU A 276 -6.88 15.52 30.00
N CYS A 277 -6.53 14.31 30.47
CA CYS A 277 -6.75 13.90 31.85
C CYS A 277 -5.96 14.77 32.83
N GLN A 278 -4.69 15.08 32.52
CA GLN A 278 -3.85 15.96 33.35
C GLN A 278 -4.38 17.41 33.40
N LEU A 279 -4.90 17.93 32.28
CA LEU A 279 -5.52 19.25 32.23
C LEU A 279 -6.77 19.32 33.12
N ASN A 280 -7.58 18.27 33.13
CA ASN A 280 -8.80 18.21 33.95
C ASN A 280 -8.48 18.06 35.46
N SER A 281 -7.36 17.43 35.80
CA SER A 281 -6.91 17.27 37.20
C SER A 281 -6.30 18.55 37.81
N LYS A 282 -6.01 19.58 36.98
CA LYS A 282 -5.46 20.89 37.40
C LYS A 282 -6.53 21.97 37.54
N LYS A 283 -7.78 21.66 37.23
CA LYS A 283 -8.97 22.50 37.52
C LYS A 283 -9.66 22.05 38.81
#